data_00ebc9b7418d2b0b7d336651b056eff2
#
_entry.id   00ebc9b7418d2b0b7d336651b056eff2
#
_cell.length_a   1.000
_cell.length_b   1.000
_cell.length_c   1.000
_cell.angle_alpha   90.00
_cell.angle_beta   90.00
_cell.angle_gamma   90.00
#
_symmetry.space_group_name_H-M   'P 1'
#
loop_
_entity.id
_entity.type
_entity.pdbx_description
1 polymer ?
#
loop_
_entity_poly.entity_id
_entity_poly.type
_entity_poly.pdbx_seq_one_letter_code
_entity_poly.pdbx_strand_id
1 'polypeptide(L)'
;MEKLRIFTWTGYVTPENITQVNKILVNKGYNYQVEVIATKAEDADQMFSVIRKKQCDITFLTLFFIKMHGEQISKLLQPININSPRLTNYKNLDPKLTHIAMGMQQDKPLYIPWGGGIYGFFINTHKVEKQDIPTSVKDLWADKWRNKFSLNQGQFWYNVGLTLQALDFHPFYLEQLALKNDRKALKELLAKQGAVLNKFKQLYNNTGGFWQSSTKFTEHLDIVSSWGPEIKVQNDKGGKWQLIDFKEGHLAWLDTINFVRDLKGEKLAAAEVVANYFINRQVQQRIVNELSMLPASIDLESRGLLDHYPNLFSADLFVPPYSQLSYSLMQQMVEQASDSH
;
A
#
# COMPACT_ATOMS: atom_id res chain seq x y z
N MET A 1 -34.30 5.74 1.61
CA MET A 1 -33.13 5.59 0.72
C MET A 1 -32.46 4.26 1.01
N GLU A 2 -32.07 3.53 -0.01
CA GLU A 2 -31.32 2.30 0.12
C GLU A 2 -29.87 2.57 0.49
N LYS A 3 -29.18 1.57 1.07
CA LYS A 3 -27.81 1.72 1.51
C LYS A 3 -26.84 1.28 0.42
N LEU A 4 -25.82 2.11 0.18
CA LEU A 4 -24.62 1.79 -0.56
C LEU A 4 -23.46 1.68 0.44
N ARG A 5 -23.06 0.44 0.75
CA ARG A 5 -22.17 0.12 1.88
C ARG A 5 -20.71 0.19 1.44
N ILE A 6 -19.92 0.96 2.15
CA ILE A 6 -18.47 1.10 1.91
C ILE A 6 -17.69 0.41 3.02
N PHE A 7 -16.71 -0.40 2.64
CA PHE A 7 -15.69 -0.95 3.51
C PHE A 7 -14.33 -0.32 3.19
N THR A 8 -13.65 0.24 4.19
CA THR A 8 -12.48 1.08 3.95
C THR A 8 -11.53 1.12 5.14
N TRP A 9 -10.30 1.55 4.87
CA TRP A 9 -9.29 1.86 5.88
C TRP A 9 -9.68 3.11 6.67
N THR A 10 -9.16 3.21 7.90
CA THR A 10 -9.37 4.38 8.75
C THR A 10 -8.86 5.66 8.07
N GLY A 11 -9.67 6.73 8.10
CA GLY A 11 -9.31 8.04 7.56
C GLY A 11 -9.58 8.23 6.06
N TYR A 12 -9.87 7.18 5.29
CA TYR A 12 -10.11 7.30 3.85
C TYR A 12 -11.43 7.98 3.54
N VAL A 13 -12.48 7.59 4.23
CA VAL A 13 -13.84 8.15 4.09
C VAL A 13 -14.20 8.92 5.35
N THR A 14 -14.32 10.24 5.25
CA THR A 14 -14.66 11.11 6.37
C THR A 14 -16.17 11.36 6.44
N PRO A 15 -16.72 11.80 7.59
CA PRO A 15 -18.11 12.23 7.70
C PRO A 15 -18.47 13.33 6.68
N GLU A 16 -17.53 14.22 6.38
CA GLU A 16 -17.71 15.25 5.37
C GLU A 16 -17.84 14.64 3.97
N ASN A 17 -16.98 13.66 3.61
CA ASN A 17 -17.10 12.94 2.34
C ASN A 17 -18.47 12.27 2.21
N ILE A 18 -18.98 11.63 3.27
CA ILE A 18 -20.30 10.99 3.28
C ILE A 18 -21.40 12.04 3.03
N THR A 19 -21.33 13.17 3.71
CA THR A 19 -22.29 14.27 3.54
C THR A 19 -22.31 14.78 2.11
N GLN A 20 -21.15 15.05 1.54
CA GLN A 20 -21.03 15.58 0.18
C GLN A 20 -21.50 14.58 -0.89
N VAL A 21 -21.05 13.33 -0.78
CA VAL A 21 -21.43 12.32 -1.77
C VAL A 21 -22.93 11.99 -1.72
N ASN A 22 -23.53 11.95 -0.52
CA ASN A 22 -24.96 11.76 -0.37
C ASN A 22 -25.77 12.92 -1.00
N LYS A 23 -25.32 14.16 -0.83
CA LYS A 23 -25.89 15.31 -1.51
C LYS A 23 -25.83 15.19 -3.04
N ILE A 24 -24.70 14.70 -3.56
CA ILE A 24 -24.52 14.46 -5.00
C ILE A 24 -25.49 13.37 -5.49
N LEU A 25 -25.64 12.26 -4.76
CA LEU A 25 -26.58 11.19 -5.12
C LEU A 25 -28.01 11.69 -5.19
N VAL A 26 -28.47 12.43 -4.17
CA VAL A 26 -29.82 13.03 -4.14
C VAL A 26 -30.02 14.00 -5.32
N ASN A 27 -29.08 14.90 -5.57
CA ASN A 27 -29.17 15.88 -6.66
C ASN A 27 -29.22 15.24 -8.05
N LYS A 28 -28.65 14.01 -8.18
CA LYS A 28 -28.70 13.21 -9.41
C LYS A 28 -29.93 12.28 -9.48
N GLY A 29 -30.81 12.30 -8.49
CA GLY A 29 -32.04 11.52 -8.45
C GLY A 29 -31.87 10.06 -8.02
N TYR A 30 -30.74 9.70 -7.42
CA TYR A 30 -30.52 8.34 -6.91
C TYR A 30 -31.17 8.14 -5.53
N ASN A 31 -31.89 7.02 -5.36
CA ASN A 31 -32.51 6.66 -4.07
C ASN A 31 -31.54 5.87 -3.17
N TYR A 32 -30.25 6.29 -3.13
CA TYR A 32 -29.20 5.65 -2.35
C TYR A 32 -28.51 6.63 -1.40
N GLN A 33 -28.03 6.11 -0.29
CA GLN A 33 -27.13 6.82 0.62
C GLN A 33 -25.92 5.97 0.98
N VAL A 34 -24.77 6.60 1.08
CA VAL A 34 -23.52 5.96 1.50
C VAL A 34 -23.55 5.66 2.99
N GLU A 35 -23.18 4.46 3.35
CA GLU A 35 -22.93 4.01 4.74
C GLU A 35 -21.57 3.33 4.80
N VAL A 36 -20.67 3.85 5.63
CA VAL A 36 -19.42 3.13 5.96
C VAL A 36 -19.76 2.09 7.01
N ILE A 37 -19.46 0.81 6.73
CA ILE A 37 -19.74 -0.27 7.69
C ILE A 37 -18.88 -0.11 8.95
N ALA A 38 -19.38 -0.59 10.08
CA ALA A 38 -18.74 -0.42 11.39
C ALA A 38 -17.38 -1.13 11.48
N THR A 39 -17.21 -2.25 10.80
CA THR A 39 -15.94 -2.98 10.69
C THR A 39 -14.93 -2.12 9.93
N LYS A 40 -13.76 -1.89 10.52
CA LYS A 40 -12.65 -1.19 9.85
C LYS A 40 -11.72 -2.19 9.19
N ALA A 41 -11.08 -1.80 8.11
CA ALA A 41 -10.05 -2.61 7.47
C ALA A 41 -8.80 -2.64 8.36
N GLU A 42 -8.27 -3.84 8.58
CA GLU A 42 -7.09 -4.10 9.43
C GLU A 42 -6.04 -4.92 8.68
N ASP A 43 -6.47 -5.98 7.99
CA ASP A 43 -5.60 -6.87 7.23
C ASP A 43 -6.32 -7.49 6.01
N ALA A 44 -5.55 -8.19 5.17
CA ALA A 44 -6.06 -8.80 3.94
C ALA A 44 -7.14 -9.87 4.20
N ASP A 45 -6.92 -10.76 5.18
CA ASP A 45 -7.83 -11.88 5.42
C ASP A 45 -9.18 -11.41 5.95
N GLN A 46 -9.18 -10.40 6.82
CA GLN A 46 -10.38 -9.74 7.28
C GLN A 46 -11.14 -9.09 6.11
N MET A 47 -10.43 -8.34 5.26
CA MET A 47 -11.04 -7.72 4.07
C MET A 47 -11.65 -8.76 3.14
N PHE A 48 -10.96 -9.86 2.90
CA PHE A 48 -11.48 -10.98 2.10
C PHE A 48 -12.73 -11.61 2.73
N SER A 49 -12.78 -11.73 4.05
CA SER A 49 -13.97 -12.24 4.75
C SER A 49 -15.18 -11.33 4.55
N VAL A 50 -15.01 -10.00 4.70
CA VAL A 50 -16.10 -9.02 4.49
C VAL A 50 -16.64 -9.07 3.06
N ILE A 51 -15.76 -9.16 2.06
CA ILE A 51 -16.15 -9.25 0.64
C ILE A 51 -16.87 -10.56 0.37
N ARG A 52 -16.34 -11.70 0.81
CA ARG A 52 -16.98 -13.02 0.65
C ARG A 52 -18.38 -13.10 1.25
N LYS A 53 -18.58 -12.45 2.40
CA LYS A 53 -19.88 -12.37 3.08
C LYS A 53 -20.82 -11.34 2.49
N LYS A 54 -20.41 -10.63 1.43
CA LYS A 54 -21.19 -9.55 0.78
C LYS A 54 -21.66 -8.47 1.77
N GLN A 55 -20.83 -8.12 2.73
CA GLN A 55 -21.16 -7.11 3.74
C GLN A 55 -20.94 -5.69 3.24
N CYS A 56 -20.26 -5.50 2.12
CA CYS A 56 -20.06 -4.21 1.45
C CYS A 56 -20.40 -4.29 -0.03
N ASP A 57 -20.60 -3.13 -0.64
CA ASP A 57 -20.88 -2.93 -2.06
C ASP A 57 -19.64 -2.32 -2.76
N ILE A 58 -18.95 -1.42 -2.07
CA ILE A 58 -17.70 -0.78 -2.48
C ILE A 58 -16.65 -1.08 -1.41
N THR A 59 -15.41 -1.35 -1.83
CA THR A 59 -14.30 -1.54 -0.91
C THR A 59 -13.05 -0.80 -1.41
N PHE A 60 -12.17 -0.44 -0.47
CA PHE A 60 -10.86 0.14 -0.74
C PHE A 60 -9.80 -0.92 -0.48
N LEU A 61 -9.45 -1.70 -1.51
CA LEU A 61 -8.42 -2.75 -1.42
C LEU A 61 -7.06 -2.22 -1.84
N THR A 62 -6.02 -2.71 -1.19
CA THR A 62 -4.68 -2.61 -1.74
C THR A 62 -4.58 -3.47 -3.01
N LEU A 63 -3.99 -2.94 -4.07
CA LEU A 63 -4.02 -3.50 -5.42
C LEU A 63 -3.57 -4.96 -5.46
N PHE A 64 -2.47 -5.30 -4.78
CA PHE A 64 -1.95 -6.67 -4.80
C PHE A 64 -2.85 -7.68 -4.04
N PHE A 65 -3.76 -7.23 -3.17
CA PHE A 65 -4.72 -8.10 -2.51
C PHE A 65 -5.73 -8.72 -3.49
N ILE A 66 -5.99 -8.06 -4.63
CA ILE A 66 -6.97 -8.52 -5.63
C ILE A 66 -6.67 -9.94 -6.12
N LYS A 67 -5.39 -10.27 -6.31
CA LYS A 67 -4.94 -11.59 -6.80
C LYS A 67 -4.12 -12.39 -5.78
N MET A 68 -4.02 -11.91 -4.56
CA MET A 68 -3.30 -12.61 -3.51
C MET A 68 -3.94 -13.97 -3.21
N HIS A 69 -3.12 -14.97 -2.92
CA HIS A 69 -3.56 -16.33 -2.59
C HIS A 69 -4.46 -17.02 -3.65
N GLY A 70 -4.14 -16.84 -4.92
CA GLY A 70 -4.76 -17.62 -6.00
C GLY A 70 -6.02 -16.99 -6.58
N GLU A 71 -6.11 -15.69 -6.61
CA GLU A 71 -7.16 -14.93 -7.33
C GLU A 71 -8.60 -15.15 -6.81
N GLN A 72 -8.78 -15.65 -5.60
CA GLN A 72 -10.13 -15.90 -5.07
C GLN A 72 -10.95 -14.61 -4.93
N ILE A 73 -10.31 -13.49 -4.62
CA ILE A 73 -10.96 -12.20 -4.44
C ILE A 73 -11.31 -11.56 -5.78
N SER A 74 -10.47 -11.70 -6.80
CA SER A 74 -10.76 -11.18 -8.14
C SER A 74 -12.09 -11.67 -8.69
N LYS A 75 -12.49 -12.92 -8.35
CA LYS A 75 -13.78 -13.51 -8.74
C LYS A 75 -14.97 -12.88 -8.04
N LEU A 76 -14.77 -12.21 -6.93
CA LEU A 76 -15.80 -11.52 -6.13
C LEU A 76 -15.89 -10.03 -6.45
N LEU A 77 -15.02 -9.52 -7.29
CA LEU A 77 -15.04 -8.13 -7.75
C LEU A 77 -15.68 -8.04 -9.13
N GLN A 78 -16.18 -6.85 -9.44
CA GLN A 78 -16.82 -6.54 -10.71
C GLN A 78 -15.88 -5.71 -11.58
N PRO A 79 -15.73 -6.05 -12.88
CA PRO A 79 -15.00 -5.21 -13.81
C PRO A 79 -15.57 -3.79 -13.88
N ILE A 80 -14.69 -2.80 -13.91
CA ILE A 80 -15.05 -1.39 -13.99
C ILE A 80 -15.29 -1.01 -15.45
N ASN A 81 -16.43 -0.36 -15.72
CA ASN A 81 -16.64 0.32 -17.01
C ASN A 81 -16.00 1.70 -16.98
N ILE A 82 -14.73 1.78 -17.38
CA ILE A 82 -13.96 3.05 -17.38
C ILE A 82 -14.54 4.10 -18.33
N ASN A 83 -15.37 3.69 -19.29
CA ASN A 83 -16.06 4.59 -20.25
C ASN A 83 -17.44 5.02 -19.74
N SER A 84 -17.80 4.71 -18.50
CA SER A 84 -19.05 5.17 -17.92
C SER A 84 -19.14 6.70 -17.92
N PRO A 85 -20.24 7.31 -18.39
CA PRO A 85 -20.41 8.75 -18.35
C PRO A 85 -20.48 9.32 -16.92
N ARG A 86 -20.53 8.46 -15.91
CA ARG A 86 -20.51 8.83 -14.49
C ARG A 86 -19.10 8.89 -13.90
N LEU A 87 -18.09 8.32 -14.58
CA LEU A 87 -16.69 8.33 -14.15
C LEU A 87 -15.87 9.44 -14.83
N THR A 88 -16.41 10.67 -14.81
CA THR A 88 -15.84 11.84 -15.52
C THR A 88 -14.43 12.22 -15.05
N ASN A 89 -14.08 11.92 -13.80
CA ASN A 89 -12.76 12.21 -13.24
C ASN A 89 -11.71 11.12 -13.54
N TYR A 90 -12.11 9.97 -14.12
CA TYR A 90 -11.18 8.87 -14.43
C TYR A 90 -10.07 9.31 -15.39
N LYS A 91 -10.35 10.21 -16.31
CA LYS A 91 -9.37 10.79 -17.26
C LYS A 91 -8.23 11.58 -16.59
N ASN A 92 -8.43 12.01 -15.34
CA ASN A 92 -7.45 12.78 -14.57
C ASN A 92 -6.53 11.87 -13.74
N LEU A 93 -6.74 10.55 -13.77
CA LEU A 93 -5.85 9.58 -13.11
C LEU A 93 -4.58 9.40 -13.92
N ASP A 94 -3.48 9.10 -13.22
CA ASP A 94 -2.20 8.78 -13.85
C ASP A 94 -2.36 7.49 -14.70
N PRO A 95 -2.16 7.56 -16.02
CA PRO A 95 -2.31 6.40 -16.90
C PRO A 95 -1.44 5.21 -16.48
N LYS A 96 -0.29 5.45 -15.83
CA LYS A 96 0.60 4.39 -15.32
C LYS A 96 -0.06 3.53 -14.23
N LEU A 97 -1.08 4.05 -13.56
CA LEU A 97 -1.78 3.39 -12.46
C LEU A 97 -3.06 2.68 -12.88
N THR A 98 -3.59 2.95 -14.08
CA THR A 98 -4.93 2.51 -14.49
C THR A 98 -5.00 1.10 -15.05
N HIS A 99 -3.87 0.52 -15.50
CA HIS A 99 -3.81 -0.79 -16.18
C HIS A 99 -2.70 -1.69 -15.64
N ILE A 100 -2.48 -1.68 -14.33
CA ILE A 100 -1.48 -2.55 -13.69
C ILE A 100 -2.00 -4.00 -13.72
N ALA A 101 -1.21 -4.91 -14.27
CA ALA A 101 -1.62 -6.30 -14.58
C ALA A 101 -2.23 -7.06 -13.39
N MET A 102 -1.74 -6.83 -12.16
CA MET A 102 -2.27 -7.50 -10.97
C MET A 102 -3.70 -7.09 -10.61
N GLY A 103 -4.20 -5.95 -11.10
CA GLY A 103 -5.58 -5.50 -10.92
C GLY A 103 -6.50 -5.78 -12.11
N MET A 104 -6.00 -6.44 -13.16
CA MET A 104 -6.76 -6.69 -14.39
C MET A 104 -7.36 -8.10 -14.40
N GLN A 105 -8.58 -8.23 -14.93
CA GLN A 105 -9.19 -9.49 -15.32
C GLN A 105 -9.40 -9.47 -16.83
N GLN A 106 -8.61 -10.25 -17.56
CA GLN A 106 -8.46 -10.08 -19.00
C GLN A 106 -8.07 -8.61 -19.30
N ASP A 107 -8.76 -7.92 -20.20
CA ASP A 107 -8.49 -6.52 -20.55
C ASP A 107 -9.31 -5.50 -19.74
N LYS A 108 -9.98 -5.94 -18.65
CA LYS A 108 -10.85 -5.08 -17.85
C LYS A 108 -10.27 -4.86 -16.46
N PRO A 109 -10.15 -3.61 -15.96
CA PRO A 109 -9.72 -3.35 -14.60
C PRO A 109 -10.81 -3.76 -13.60
N LEU A 110 -10.39 -4.39 -12.50
CA LEU A 110 -11.23 -4.68 -11.34
C LEU A 110 -11.16 -3.54 -10.31
N TYR A 111 -10.55 -2.43 -10.65
CA TYR A 111 -10.22 -1.37 -9.74
C TYR A 111 -10.21 0.01 -10.40
N ILE A 112 -10.36 1.04 -9.59
CA ILE A 112 -10.06 2.43 -9.90
C ILE A 112 -8.92 2.85 -8.98
N PRO A 113 -7.77 3.34 -9.48
CA PRO A 113 -6.70 3.87 -8.64
C PRO A 113 -7.21 4.99 -7.73
N TRP A 114 -6.85 4.96 -6.46
CA TRP A 114 -7.29 6.00 -5.52
C TRP A 114 -6.13 6.79 -4.92
N GLY A 115 -5.18 6.11 -4.33
CA GLY A 115 -3.98 6.69 -3.76
C GLY A 115 -3.10 5.61 -3.19
N GLY A 116 -1.87 5.93 -2.88
CA GLY A 116 -0.94 4.93 -2.41
C GLY A 116 0.19 5.53 -1.59
N GLY A 117 1.27 4.80 -1.50
CA GLY A 117 2.44 5.23 -0.76
C GLY A 117 3.60 4.29 -0.96
N ILE A 118 4.56 4.47 -0.09
CA ILE A 118 5.79 3.67 -0.06
C ILE A 118 6.01 3.11 1.35
N TYR A 119 6.74 2.03 1.44
CA TYR A 119 7.41 1.66 2.67
C TYR A 119 8.66 2.51 2.77
N GLY A 120 8.48 3.74 3.27
CA GLY A 120 9.53 4.75 3.32
C GLY A 120 10.41 4.62 4.55
N PHE A 121 11.69 4.99 4.40
CA PHE A 121 12.61 5.17 5.51
C PHE A 121 12.90 6.66 5.68
N PHE A 122 12.63 7.17 6.87
CA PHE A 122 12.75 8.59 7.19
C PHE A 122 13.80 8.79 8.27
N ILE A 123 14.69 9.76 8.04
CA ILE A 123 15.79 10.08 8.93
C ILE A 123 15.53 11.40 9.67
N ASN A 124 15.91 11.44 10.93
CA ASN A 124 15.81 12.65 11.75
C ASN A 124 16.99 13.58 11.49
N THR A 125 16.77 14.63 10.72
CA THR A 125 17.82 15.61 10.35
C THR A 125 18.18 16.57 11.47
N HIS A 126 17.52 16.49 12.65
CA HIS A 126 18.05 17.14 13.87
C HIS A 126 19.22 16.36 14.49
N LYS A 127 19.34 15.07 14.18
CA LYS A 127 20.35 14.18 14.80
C LYS A 127 21.43 13.75 13.83
N VAL A 128 21.12 13.71 12.55
CA VAL A 128 22.00 13.16 11.51
C VAL A 128 22.34 14.24 10.50
N GLU A 129 23.64 14.48 10.32
CA GLU A 129 24.15 15.43 9.35
C GLU A 129 23.92 14.94 7.92
N LYS A 130 23.76 15.89 6.98
CA LYS A 130 23.42 15.58 5.58
C LYS A 130 24.38 14.59 4.91
N GLN A 131 25.67 14.68 5.18
CA GLN A 131 26.71 13.80 4.62
C GLN A 131 26.67 12.37 5.17
N ASP A 132 25.98 12.15 6.30
CA ASP A 132 25.87 10.86 6.95
C ASP A 132 24.57 10.11 6.59
N ILE A 133 23.67 10.77 5.86
CA ILE A 133 22.40 10.17 5.43
C ILE A 133 22.69 8.95 4.51
N PRO A 134 22.07 7.78 4.78
CA PRO A 134 22.19 6.64 3.89
C PRO A 134 21.74 6.95 2.46
N THR A 135 22.39 6.36 1.47
CA THR A 135 22.02 6.52 0.05
C THR A 135 21.66 5.19 -0.61
N SER A 136 21.86 4.10 0.11
CA SER A 136 21.54 2.74 -0.32
C SER A 136 20.85 1.98 0.81
N VAL A 137 19.93 1.10 0.49
CA VAL A 137 19.34 0.18 1.47
C VAL A 137 20.40 -0.67 2.17
N LYS A 138 21.53 -0.95 1.50
CA LYS A 138 22.68 -1.69 2.07
C LYS A 138 23.27 -1.01 3.31
N ASP A 139 23.18 0.30 3.38
CA ASP A 139 23.74 1.08 4.48
C ASP A 139 23.08 0.77 5.82
N LEU A 140 21.81 0.29 5.82
CA LEU A 140 21.10 -0.12 7.04
C LEU A 140 21.79 -1.28 7.80
N TRP A 141 22.68 -2.03 7.14
CA TRP A 141 23.47 -3.09 7.78
C TRP A 141 24.80 -2.60 8.37
N ALA A 142 25.15 -1.32 8.18
CA ALA A 142 26.38 -0.76 8.77
C ALA A 142 26.24 -0.61 10.29
N ASP A 143 27.33 -0.87 11.02
CA ASP A 143 27.34 -0.84 12.49
C ASP A 143 26.87 0.50 13.09
N LYS A 144 27.10 1.63 12.39
CA LYS A 144 26.63 2.94 12.83
C LYS A 144 25.10 3.03 12.95
N TRP A 145 24.33 2.18 12.27
CA TRP A 145 22.88 2.17 12.30
C TRP A 145 22.30 1.07 13.20
N ARG A 146 23.15 0.26 13.84
CA ARG A 146 22.68 -0.79 14.76
C ARG A 146 21.88 -0.19 15.90
N ASN A 147 20.66 -0.72 16.12
CA ASN A 147 19.68 -0.23 17.08
C ASN A 147 19.19 1.21 16.83
N LYS A 148 19.37 1.75 15.61
CA LYS A 148 19.06 3.13 15.25
C LYS A 148 17.90 3.26 14.27
N PHE A 149 17.37 2.17 13.76
CA PHE A 149 16.24 2.19 12.85
C PHE A 149 15.11 1.25 13.28
N SER A 150 13.88 1.51 12.79
CA SER A 150 12.72 0.65 13.06
C SER A 150 12.19 -0.01 11.79
N LEU A 151 11.50 -1.15 11.97
CA LEU A 151 10.88 -1.93 10.89
C LEU A 151 9.41 -2.19 11.18
N ASN A 152 8.59 -2.32 10.12
CA ASN A 152 7.25 -2.85 10.25
C ASN A 152 7.29 -4.37 10.45
N GLN A 153 6.57 -4.87 11.45
CA GLN A 153 6.48 -6.30 11.74
C GLN A 153 5.26 -6.95 11.08
N GLY A 154 4.17 -6.20 10.92
CA GLY A 154 2.90 -6.75 10.42
C GLY A 154 2.92 -7.10 8.95
N GLN A 155 3.60 -6.31 8.14
CA GLN A 155 3.76 -6.54 6.70
C GLN A 155 5.21 -6.89 6.36
N PHE A 156 5.67 -8.00 6.90
CA PHE A 156 7.07 -8.46 6.86
C PHE A 156 7.65 -8.64 5.45
N TRP A 157 6.82 -8.83 4.44
CA TRP A 157 7.27 -8.97 3.05
C TRP A 157 8.02 -7.72 2.53
N TYR A 158 7.75 -6.53 3.08
CA TYR A 158 8.53 -5.34 2.77
C TYR A 158 9.98 -5.48 3.27
N ASN A 159 10.18 -6.05 4.46
CA ASN A 159 11.53 -6.27 5.01
C ASN A 159 12.30 -7.34 4.22
N VAL A 160 11.59 -8.36 3.70
CA VAL A 160 12.17 -9.36 2.80
C VAL A 160 12.60 -8.70 1.49
N GLY A 161 11.74 -7.88 0.89
CA GLY A 161 12.06 -7.11 -0.33
C GLY A 161 13.28 -6.20 -0.15
N LEU A 162 13.33 -5.48 0.97
CA LEU A 162 14.50 -4.65 1.35
C LEU A 162 15.78 -5.48 1.45
N THR A 163 15.69 -6.68 2.03
CA THR A 163 16.83 -7.59 2.15
C THR A 163 17.32 -8.09 0.79
N LEU A 164 16.39 -8.39 -0.12
CA LEU A 164 16.71 -8.79 -1.48
C LEU A 164 17.41 -7.65 -2.25
N GLN A 165 16.91 -6.41 -2.14
CA GLN A 165 17.56 -5.23 -2.72
C GLN A 165 18.98 -5.04 -2.16
N ALA A 166 19.19 -5.27 -0.85
CA ALA A 166 20.50 -5.18 -0.24
C ALA A 166 21.52 -6.26 -0.75
N LEU A 167 21.01 -7.30 -1.38
CA LEU A 167 21.79 -8.38 -2.03
C LEU A 167 21.84 -8.25 -3.55
N ASP A 168 21.43 -7.10 -4.10
CA ASP A 168 21.34 -6.83 -5.55
C ASP A 168 20.36 -7.73 -6.31
N PHE A 169 19.40 -8.35 -5.60
CA PHE A 169 18.29 -9.03 -6.22
C PHE A 169 17.12 -8.07 -6.47
N HIS A 170 16.26 -8.42 -7.42
CA HIS A 170 14.96 -7.78 -7.52
C HIS A 170 14.17 -7.97 -6.20
N PRO A 171 13.47 -6.95 -5.66
CA PRO A 171 12.84 -7.04 -4.34
C PRO A 171 11.77 -8.14 -4.24
N PHE A 172 11.25 -8.61 -5.37
CA PHE A 172 10.26 -9.69 -5.43
C PHE A 172 10.82 -10.99 -6.04
N TYR A 173 12.12 -11.20 -5.92
CA TYR A 173 12.80 -12.35 -6.54
C TYR A 173 12.28 -13.70 -6.02
N LEU A 174 11.92 -13.79 -4.73
CA LEU A 174 11.32 -15.02 -4.19
C LEU A 174 10.00 -15.36 -4.87
N GLU A 175 9.14 -14.37 -5.13
CA GLU A 175 7.91 -14.59 -5.88
C GLU A 175 8.19 -15.00 -7.33
N GLN A 176 9.15 -14.39 -7.98
CA GLN A 176 9.54 -14.76 -9.35
C GLN A 176 10.00 -16.23 -9.44
N LEU A 177 10.76 -16.70 -8.45
CA LEU A 177 11.17 -18.12 -8.36
C LEU A 177 9.98 -19.04 -8.04
N ALA A 178 9.08 -18.60 -7.14
CA ALA A 178 7.90 -19.38 -6.79
C ALA A 178 6.97 -19.58 -8.00
N LEU A 179 6.75 -18.52 -8.78
CA LEU A 179 5.95 -18.57 -10.01
C LEU A 179 6.57 -19.47 -11.09
N LYS A 180 7.90 -19.53 -11.15
CA LYS A 180 8.64 -20.44 -12.04
C LYS A 180 8.74 -21.88 -11.48
N ASN A 181 8.25 -22.13 -10.26
CA ASN A 181 8.38 -23.37 -9.53
C ASN A 181 9.84 -23.82 -9.36
N ASP A 182 10.77 -22.86 -9.26
CA ASP A 182 12.20 -23.13 -9.06
C ASP A 182 12.49 -23.42 -7.58
N ARG A 183 12.07 -24.60 -7.13
CA ARG A 183 12.22 -25.04 -5.74
C ARG A 183 13.68 -25.20 -5.33
N LYS A 184 14.57 -25.48 -6.29
CA LYS A 184 16.01 -25.64 -6.01
C LYS A 184 16.61 -24.28 -5.60
N ALA A 185 16.41 -23.25 -6.43
CA ALA A 185 16.89 -21.91 -6.11
C ALA A 185 16.27 -21.35 -4.82
N LEU A 186 14.96 -21.54 -4.61
CA LEU A 186 14.31 -21.16 -3.36
C LEU A 186 14.94 -21.83 -2.14
N LYS A 187 15.21 -23.15 -2.21
CA LYS A 187 15.84 -23.89 -1.13
C LYS A 187 17.28 -23.41 -0.84
N GLU A 188 18.04 -23.11 -1.86
CA GLU A 188 19.41 -22.59 -1.73
C GLU A 188 19.44 -21.22 -1.07
N LEU A 189 18.57 -20.29 -1.49
CA LEU A 189 18.49 -18.95 -0.93
C LEU A 189 18.02 -18.92 0.53
N LEU A 190 17.13 -19.84 0.90
CA LEU A 190 16.51 -19.90 2.22
C LEU A 190 17.12 -20.96 3.15
N ALA A 191 18.18 -21.65 2.72
CA ALA A 191 18.93 -22.56 3.59
C ALA A 191 19.45 -21.81 4.82
N LYS A 192 19.64 -22.52 5.95
CA LYS A 192 20.15 -21.92 7.21
C LYS A 192 21.42 -21.09 7.03
N GLN A 193 22.25 -21.44 6.05
CA GLN A 193 23.46 -20.72 5.67
C GLN A 193 23.27 -19.92 4.36
N GLY A 194 22.05 -19.82 3.85
CA GLY A 194 21.73 -19.09 2.63
C GLY A 194 21.90 -17.58 2.81
N ALA A 195 22.36 -16.91 1.76
CA ALA A 195 22.67 -15.48 1.81
C ALA A 195 21.46 -14.62 2.20
N VAL A 196 20.27 -14.95 1.69
CA VAL A 196 19.05 -14.17 1.94
C VAL A 196 18.60 -14.29 3.39
N LEU A 197 18.51 -15.53 3.92
CA LEU A 197 18.08 -15.73 5.30
C LEU A 197 19.07 -15.12 6.31
N ASN A 198 20.38 -15.28 6.08
CA ASN A 198 21.39 -14.69 6.96
C ASN A 198 21.34 -13.15 6.93
N LYS A 199 21.19 -12.57 5.75
CA LYS A 199 21.07 -11.11 5.60
C LYS A 199 19.80 -10.59 6.28
N PHE A 200 18.69 -11.31 6.16
CA PHE A 200 17.44 -10.97 6.82
C PHE A 200 17.53 -11.05 8.36
N LYS A 201 18.17 -12.10 8.90
CA LYS A 201 18.45 -12.21 10.35
C LYS A 201 19.30 -11.04 10.85
N GLN A 202 20.33 -10.65 10.10
CA GLN A 202 21.14 -9.47 10.43
C GLN A 202 20.30 -8.19 10.46
N LEU A 203 19.37 -8.00 9.53
CA LEU A 203 18.46 -6.85 9.51
C LEU A 203 17.64 -6.79 10.81
N TYR A 204 17.03 -7.92 11.20
CA TYR A 204 16.23 -8.02 12.40
C TYR A 204 17.08 -7.80 13.66
N ASN A 205 18.26 -8.39 13.74
CA ASN A 205 19.19 -8.20 14.86
C ASN A 205 19.75 -6.77 14.95
N ASN A 206 19.78 -6.02 13.87
CA ASN A 206 20.26 -4.64 13.85
C ASN A 206 19.15 -3.62 14.10
N THR A 207 17.87 -3.99 14.03
CA THR A 207 16.79 -3.05 14.26
C THR A 207 16.73 -2.57 15.70
N GLY A 208 16.41 -1.29 15.91
CA GLY A 208 16.17 -0.70 17.23
C GLY A 208 14.73 -0.87 17.70
N GLY A 209 13.83 -1.42 16.88
CA GLY A 209 12.46 -1.67 17.26
C GLY A 209 11.54 -2.03 16.11
N PHE A 210 10.41 -2.61 16.49
CA PHE A 210 9.34 -3.00 15.58
C PHE A 210 8.05 -2.24 15.86
N TRP A 211 7.25 -2.05 14.81
CA TRP A 211 5.89 -1.53 14.90
C TRP A 211 4.95 -2.33 13.99
N GLN A 212 3.64 -2.27 14.23
CA GLN A 212 2.63 -3.01 13.46
C GLN A 212 1.70 -2.09 12.67
N SER A 213 0.85 -1.36 13.34
CA SER A 213 -0.19 -0.52 12.74
C SER A 213 0.22 0.93 12.57
N SER A 214 1.14 1.42 13.41
CA SER A 214 1.57 2.82 13.43
C SER A 214 3.05 2.92 13.77
N THR A 215 3.76 3.77 13.03
CA THR A 215 5.18 4.04 13.24
C THR A 215 5.43 4.53 14.67
N LYS A 216 6.39 3.92 15.35
CA LYS A 216 6.83 4.33 16.69
C LYS A 216 8.08 5.22 16.59
N PHE A 217 8.04 6.34 17.28
CA PHE A 217 9.15 7.26 17.42
C PHE A 217 9.68 7.17 18.85
N THR A 218 10.93 6.75 18.98
CA THR A 218 11.65 6.67 20.26
C THR A 218 12.94 7.45 20.18
N GLU A 219 13.44 7.92 21.30
CA GLU A 219 14.59 8.82 21.34
C GLU A 219 15.85 8.20 20.73
N HIS A 220 16.05 6.89 20.87
CA HIS A 220 17.25 6.22 20.34
C HIS A 220 17.22 6.00 18.82
N LEU A 221 16.05 6.12 18.16
CA LEU A 221 15.93 5.92 16.72
C LEU A 221 16.35 7.20 15.96
N ASP A 222 17.19 7.04 15.00
CA ASP A 222 17.61 8.07 14.06
C ASP A 222 16.91 7.91 12.71
N ILE A 223 16.46 6.68 12.39
CA ILE A 223 15.71 6.33 11.20
C ILE A 223 14.43 5.58 11.60
N VAL A 224 13.31 5.88 10.97
CA VAL A 224 12.08 5.11 11.12
C VAL A 224 11.55 4.66 9.77
N SER A 225 11.08 3.43 9.68
CA SER A 225 10.22 3.05 8.55
C SER A 225 8.79 3.53 8.80
N SER A 226 8.07 3.96 7.77
CA SER A 226 6.72 4.49 7.90
C SER A 226 5.94 4.40 6.59
N TRP A 227 4.61 4.39 6.71
CA TRP A 227 3.70 4.59 5.57
C TRP A 227 3.50 6.07 5.20
N GLY A 228 3.96 7.01 6.03
CA GLY A 228 3.93 8.45 5.78
C GLY A 228 3.09 9.29 6.75
N PRO A 229 1.86 8.92 7.12
CA PRO A 229 0.99 9.79 7.92
C PRO A 229 1.60 10.24 9.25
N GLU A 230 2.26 9.33 9.95
CA GLU A 230 2.88 9.63 11.25
C GLU A 230 4.09 10.57 11.11
N ILE A 231 4.79 10.52 9.99
CA ILE A 231 5.89 11.44 9.66
C ILE A 231 5.38 12.87 9.59
N LYS A 232 4.26 13.07 8.90
CA LYS A 232 3.62 14.39 8.82
C LYS A 232 3.24 14.89 10.22
N VAL A 233 2.59 14.07 11.03
CA VAL A 233 2.21 14.43 12.40
C VAL A 233 3.43 14.83 13.24
N GLN A 234 4.55 14.14 13.11
CA GLN A 234 5.78 14.49 13.82
C GLN A 234 6.40 15.80 13.31
N ASN A 235 6.40 16.00 11.99
CA ASN A 235 6.95 17.22 11.40
C ASN A 235 6.08 18.44 11.73
N ASP A 236 4.77 18.30 11.76
CA ASP A 236 3.84 19.37 12.19
C ASP A 236 4.06 19.79 13.65
N LYS A 237 4.61 18.88 14.49
CA LYS A 237 5.01 19.15 15.88
C LYS A 237 6.44 19.67 16.04
N GLY A 238 7.11 20.00 14.94
CA GLY A 238 8.48 20.53 14.94
C GLY A 238 9.58 19.48 14.73
N GLY A 239 9.23 18.25 14.44
CA GLY A 239 10.18 17.23 13.99
C GLY A 239 10.81 17.60 12.64
N LYS A 240 11.92 16.95 12.30
CA LYS A 240 12.55 17.10 10.97
C LYS A 240 12.88 15.72 10.39
N TRP A 241 11.83 14.97 10.10
CA TRP A 241 11.94 13.68 9.46
C TRP A 241 11.87 13.85 7.95
N GLN A 242 12.91 13.41 7.25
CA GLN A 242 13.07 13.51 5.81
C GLN A 242 13.15 12.09 5.20
N LEU A 243 12.50 11.88 4.06
CA LEU A 243 12.64 10.64 3.30
C LEU A 243 14.10 10.45 2.89
N ILE A 244 14.65 9.27 3.13
CA ILE A 244 15.94 8.85 2.60
C ILE A 244 15.72 8.45 1.14
N ASP A 245 16.49 9.06 0.23
CA ASP A 245 16.41 8.72 -1.21
C ASP A 245 17.36 7.56 -1.50
N PHE A 246 16.90 6.34 -1.27
CA PHE A 246 17.68 5.16 -1.59
C PHE A 246 17.77 4.96 -3.11
N LYS A 247 18.98 4.71 -3.61
CA LYS A 247 19.22 4.46 -5.04
C LYS A 247 18.46 3.23 -5.58
N GLU A 248 18.11 2.27 -4.73
CA GLU A 248 17.31 1.09 -5.06
C GLU A 248 15.80 1.41 -5.10
N GLY A 249 15.39 2.61 -4.68
CA GLY A 249 14.01 3.03 -4.52
C GLY A 249 13.33 2.43 -3.30
N HIS A 250 12.03 2.70 -3.17
CA HIS A 250 11.19 2.22 -2.07
C HIS A 250 10.08 1.30 -2.61
N LEU A 251 9.77 0.24 -1.87
CA LEU A 251 8.65 -0.63 -2.21
C LEU A 251 7.35 0.15 -2.08
N ALA A 252 6.52 0.09 -3.10
CA ALA A 252 5.31 0.88 -3.22
C ALA A 252 4.04 0.03 -3.11
N TRP A 253 2.96 0.68 -2.70
CA TRP A 253 1.62 0.13 -2.66
C TRP A 253 0.62 1.12 -3.26
N LEU A 254 -0.48 0.60 -3.78
CA LEU A 254 -1.58 1.39 -4.34
C LEU A 254 -2.89 0.86 -3.76
N ASP A 255 -3.67 1.73 -3.14
CA ASP A 255 -5.03 1.43 -2.76
C ASP A 255 -6.00 1.84 -3.86
N THR A 256 -7.06 1.09 -3.97
CA THR A 256 -7.95 1.14 -5.10
C THR A 256 -9.40 1.09 -4.66
N ILE A 257 -10.29 1.68 -5.43
CA ILE A 257 -11.73 1.53 -5.26
C ILE A 257 -12.20 0.35 -6.10
N ASN A 258 -12.90 -0.59 -5.47
CA ASN A 258 -13.37 -1.80 -6.10
C ASN A 258 -14.86 -1.96 -5.88
N PHE A 259 -15.57 -2.47 -6.88
CA PHE A 259 -16.98 -2.84 -6.78
C PHE A 259 -17.08 -4.33 -6.49
N VAL A 260 -17.85 -4.69 -5.47
CA VAL A 260 -18.16 -6.08 -5.18
C VAL A 260 -19.11 -6.60 -6.26
N ARG A 261 -18.94 -7.86 -6.66
CA ARG A 261 -19.73 -8.49 -7.74
C ARG A 261 -21.23 -8.41 -7.46
N ASP A 262 -22.00 -8.38 -8.55
CA ASP A 262 -23.46 -8.33 -8.61
C ASP A 262 -24.09 -6.94 -8.40
N LEU A 263 -23.31 -5.86 -8.39
CA LEU A 263 -23.86 -4.52 -8.55
C LEU A 263 -24.43 -4.37 -9.96
N LYS A 264 -25.69 -3.90 -10.07
CA LYS A 264 -26.36 -3.70 -11.35
C LYS A 264 -27.41 -2.59 -11.27
N GLY A 265 -27.86 -2.13 -12.43
CA GLY A 265 -28.92 -1.13 -12.53
C GLY A 265 -28.54 0.16 -11.80
N GLU A 266 -29.51 0.72 -11.08
CA GLU A 266 -29.35 1.98 -10.37
C GLU A 266 -28.28 1.93 -9.27
N LYS A 267 -28.15 0.80 -8.59
CA LYS A 267 -27.13 0.61 -7.55
C LYS A 267 -25.70 0.71 -8.11
N LEU A 268 -25.45 0.11 -9.27
CA LEU A 268 -24.16 0.24 -9.96
C LEU A 268 -23.91 1.69 -10.39
N ALA A 269 -24.94 2.34 -10.95
CA ALA A 269 -24.84 3.74 -11.35
C ALA A 269 -24.52 4.66 -10.16
N ALA A 270 -25.15 4.44 -9.02
CA ALA A 270 -24.84 5.14 -7.77
C ALA A 270 -23.40 4.86 -7.30
N ALA A 271 -22.94 3.60 -7.37
CA ALA A 271 -21.57 3.23 -7.01
C ALA A 271 -20.52 3.93 -7.90
N GLU A 272 -20.78 4.06 -9.20
CA GLU A 272 -19.90 4.81 -10.13
C GLU A 272 -19.86 6.31 -9.77
N VAL A 273 -20.97 6.91 -9.38
CA VAL A 273 -21.01 8.31 -8.91
C VAL A 273 -20.19 8.48 -7.63
N VAL A 274 -20.30 7.54 -6.70
CA VAL A 274 -19.51 7.53 -5.45
C VAL A 274 -18.01 7.40 -5.77
N ALA A 275 -17.65 6.46 -6.61
CA ALA A 275 -16.24 6.28 -7.01
C ALA A 275 -15.70 7.54 -7.70
N ASN A 276 -16.48 8.15 -8.60
CA ASN A 276 -16.10 9.39 -9.28
C ASN A 276 -15.87 10.55 -8.29
N TYR A 277 -16.67 10.62 -7.22
CA TYR A 277 -16.45 11.59 -6.15
C TYR A 277 -15.11 11.37 -5.46
N PHE A 278 -14.76 10.11 -5.10
CA PHE A 278 -13.51 9.80 -4.39
C PHE A 278 -12.25 10.00 -5.22
N ILE A 279 -12.34 10.05 -6.53
CA ILE A 279 -11.22 10.39 -7.43
C ILE A 279 -11.26 11.83 -7.95
N ASN A 280 -12.11 12.70 -7.38
CA ASN A 280 -12.12 14.12 -7.76
C ASN A 280 -10.90 14.86 -7.17
N ARG A 281 -10.60 16.02 -7.74
CA ARG A 281 -9.46 16.86 -7.35
C ARG A 281 -9.44 17.18 -5.85
N GLN A 282 -10.60 17.50 -5.26
CA GLN A 282 -10.70 17.89 -3.85
C GLN A 282 -10.31 16.72 -2.92
N VAL A 283 -10.86 15.52 -3.16
CA VAL A 283 -10.52 14.33 -2.35
C VAL A 283 -9.07 13.92 -2.57
N GLN A 284 -8.58 13.96 -3.81
CA GLN A 284 -7.21 13.63 -4.14
C GLN A 284 -6.20 14.62 -3.52
N GLN A 285 -6.53 15.90 -3.45
CA GLN A 285 -5.70 16.88 -2.75
C GLN A 285 -5.74 16.67 -1.23
N ARG A 286 -6.88 16.27 -0.67
CA ARG A 286 -7.02 15.93 0.76
C ARG A 286 -6.12 14.77 1.16
N ILE A 287 -6.05 13.68 0.38
CA ILE A 287 -5.20 12.54 0.75
C ILE A 287 -3.71 12.90 0.76
N VAL A 288 -3.28 13.83 -0.08
CA VAL A 288 -1.92 14.37 -0.03
C VAL A 288 -1.72 15.18 1.26
N ASN A 289 -2.62 16.10 1.52
CA ASN A 289 -2.45 17.09 2.59
C ASN A 289 -2.65 16.51 4.00
N GLU A 290 -3.61 15.58 4.16
CA GLU A 290 -4.00 15.04 5.46
C GLU A 290 -3.43 13.64 5.74
N LEU A 291 -3.31 12.79 4.71
CA LEU A 291 -2.88 11.41 4.86
C LEU A 291 -1.43 11.18 4.42
N SER A 292 -0.75 12.20 3.87
CA SER A 292 0.59 12.07 3.29
C SER A 292 0.70 10.94 2.27
N MET A 293 -0.40 10.63 1.60
CA MET A 293 -0.47 9.62 0.55
C MET A 293 -0.06 10.21 -0.79
N LEU A 294 0.41 9.33 -1.65
CA LEU A 294 0.67 9.65 -3.05
C LEU A 294 -0.65 9.55 -3.82
N PRO A 295 -1.08 10.62 -4.50
CA PRO A 295 -2.37 10.64 -5.18
C PRO A 295 -2.33 9.83 -6.48
N ALA A 296 -3.48 9.29 -6.87
CA ALA A 296 -3.65 8.69 -8.18
C ALA A 296 -3.93 9.72 -9.29
N SER A 297 -4.40 10.92 -8.94
CA SER A 297 -4.66 12.00 -9.90
C SER A 297 -3.40 12.78 -10.25
N ILE A 298 -3.33 13.24 -11.52
CA ILE A 298 -2.27 14.13 -12.02
C ILE A 298 -2.69 15.60 -12.03
N ASP A 299 -3.98 15.90 -11.89
CA ASP A 299 -4.55 17.25 -11.91
C ASP A 299 -4.68 17.82 -10.50
N LEU A 300 -3.55 18.10 -9.85
CA LEU A 300 -3.47 18.60 -8.48
C LEU A 300 -2.52 19.79 -8.37
N GLU A 301 -2.70 20.60 -7.32
CA GLU A 301 -1.78 21.70 -6.98
C GLU A 301 -0.44 21.19 -6.47
N SER A 302 -0.47 20.10 -5.68
CA SER A 302 0.70 19.37 -5.23
C SER A 302 0.39 17.88 -5.20
N ARG A 303 1.39 17.09 -5.59
CA ARG A 303 1.36 15.64 -5.52
C ARG A 303 2.21 15.11 -4.34
N GLY A 304 2.55 15.99 -3.39
CA GLY A 304 3.34 15.65 -2.21
C GLY A 304 4.75 15.16 -2.55
N LEU A 305 5.13 13.97 -2.06
CA LEU A 305 6.44 13.42 -2.35
C LEU A 305 6.72 13.20 -3.84
N LEU A 306 5.69 13.01 -4.67
CA LEU A 306 5.87 12.83 -6.12
C LEU A 306 6.38 14.09 -6.84
N ASP A 307 6.24 15.27 -6.24
CA ASP A 307 6.78 16.52 -6.79
C ASP A 307 8.32 16.54 -6.71
N HIS A 308 8.89 15.84 -5.72
CA HIS A 308 10.33 15.75 -5.49
C HIS A 308 10.91 14.41 -5.94
N TYR A 309 10.15 13.35 -5.89
CA TYR A 309 10.54 11.97 -6.18
C TYR A 309 9.56 11.33 -7.18
N PRO A 310 9.57 11.72 -8.45
CA PRO A 310 8.56 11.30 -9.44
C PRO A 310 8.55 9.78 -9.74
N ASN A 311 9.61 9.08 -9.37
CA ASN A 311 9.76 7.63 -9.60
C ASN A 311 9.27 6.77 -8.42
N LEU A 312 8.70 7.35 -7.36
CA LEU A 312 8.18 6.56 -6.23
C LEU A 312 7.06 5.58 -6.64
N PHE A 313 6.32 5.88 -7.71
CA PHE A 313 5.37 4.95 -8.32
C PHE A 313 5.97 4.27 -9.57
N SER A 314 7.12 3.64 -9.43
CA SER A 314 7.68 2.79 -10.48
C SER A 314 7.01 1.42 -10.49
N ALA A 315 6.69 0.91 -11.69
CA ALA A 315 6.01 -0.39 -11.86
C ALA A 315 6.76 -1.55 -11.19
N ASP A 316 8.09 -1.50 -11.17
CA ASP A 316 8.96 -2.54 -10.62
C ASP A 316 8.99 -2.57 -9.09
N LEU A 317 8.44 -1.56 -8.43
CA LEU A 317 8.47 -1.41 -6.97
C LEU A 317 7.10 -1.66 -6.32
N PHE A 318 6.03 -1.86 -7.09
CA PHE A 318 4.75 -2.28 -6.54
C PHE A 318 4.80 -3.72 -6.04
N VAL A 319 4.42 -3.91 -4.77
CA VAL A 319 4.33 -5.25 -4.16
C VAL A 319 3.41 -6.14 -5.00
N PRO A 320 3.87 -7.34 -5.40
CA PRO A 320 3.06 -8.27 -6.19
C PRO A 320 2.06 -9.04 -5.33
N PRO A 321 1.04 -9.65 -5.93
CA PRO A 321 0.16 -10.58 -5.24
C PRO A 321 0.92 -11.88 -4.95
N TYR A 322 1.50 -11.99 -3.78
CA TYR A 322 2.30 -13.15 -3.39
C TYR A 322 1.52 -14.46 -3.48
N SER A 323 2.15 -15.47 -4.09
CA SER A 323 1.67 -16.84 -4.07
C SER A 323 1.73 -17.43 -2.66
N GLN A 324 0.93 -18.46 -2.40
CA GLN A 324 0.95 -19.15 -1.09
C GLN A 324 2.34 -19.69 -0.76
N LEU A 325 3.10 -20.14 -1.77
CA LEU A 325 4.44 -20.66 -1.58
C LEU A 325 5.41 -19.58 -1.07
N SER A 326 5.53 -18.47 -1.80
CA SER A 326 6.44 -17.37 -1.40
C SER A 326 6.02 -16.74 -0.08
N TYR A 327 4.73 -16.54 0.14
CA TYR A 327 4.21 -16.02 1.40
C TYR A 327 4.60 -16.91 2.60
N SER A 328 4.36 -18.23 2.50
CA SER A 328 4.74 -19.17 3.57
C SER A 328 6.25 -19.22 3.80
N LEU A 329 7.05 -19.13 2.76
CA LEU A 329 8.51 -19.08 2.90
C LEU A 329 8.97 -17.80 3.61
N MET A 330 8.38 -16.65 3.29
CA MET A 330 8.68 -15.39 3.98
C MET A 330 8.27 -15.42 5.45
N GLN A 331 7.13 -16.05 5.78
CA GLN A 331 6.73 -16.26 7.19
C GLN A 331 7.77 -17.10 7.95
N GLN A 332 8.24 -18.20 7.36
CA GLN A 332 9.30 -19.02 7.96
C GLN A 332 10.62 -18.26 8.17
N MET A 333 10.95 -17.32 7.27
CA MET A 333 12.10 -16.42 7.47
C MET A 333 11.94 -15.54 8.71
N VAL A 334 10.74 -14.98 8.90
CA VAL A 334 10.43 -14.15 10.08
C VAL A 334 10.52 -14.96 11.37
N GLU A 335 9.93 -16.15 11.41
CA GLU A 335 10.00 -17.05 12.57
C GLU A 335 11.46 -17.34 12.92
N GLN A 336 12.27 -17.75 11.94
CA GLN A 336 13.70 -18.06 12.16
C GLN A 336 14.56 -16.84 12.53
N ALA A 337 14.14 -15.61 12.17
CA ALA A 337 14.83 -14.40 12.58
C ALA A 337 14.44 -13.97 14.01
N SER A 338 13.17 -14.19 14.40
CA SER A 338 12.66 -13.86 15.73
C SER A 338 13.17 -14.78 16.82
N ASP A 339 13.41 -16.08 16.51
CA ASP A 339 13.99 -17.06 17.44
C ASP A 339 15.46 -16.76 17.78
N SER A 340 16.07 -15.79 17.13
CA SER A 340 17.47 -15.39 17.34
C SER A 340 17.60 -14.19 18.28
N HIS A 341 16.47 -13.68 18.79
CA HIS A 341 16.34 -12.65 19.82
C HIS A 341 15.89 -13.30 21.14
#